data_68631f726c1f0fd6adf836f5f0f9b02e
#
_entry.id   68631f726c1f0fd6adf836f5f0f9b02e
#
_cell.length_a   1.000
_cell.length_b   1.000
_cell.length_c   1.000
_cell.angle_alpha   90.00
_cell.angle_beta   90.00
_cell.angle_gamma   90.00
#
_symmetry.space_group_name_H-M   'P 1'
#
loop_
_entity.id
_entity.type
_entity.pdbx_description
1 polymer ?
#
loop_
_entity_poly.entity_id
_entity_poly.type
_entity_poly.pdbx_seq_one_letter_code
_entity_poly.pdbx_strand_id
1 'polypeptide(L)'
;FMFLGPTGVGKTEVAKALAEYLFNDETAMTRIDMSEYMEPHSVSRLIGSPPGYVGYEQGGVLTESVRRRPYQVLLFDEIEKANPDVFNVFLQILDDGRLTDGQGHVVNFTNTIIIMTSNLPDMDAVKKQFRPEFINRIDEIVFFNPLGKDVMAGIVKIQLHNLENRLAERRISLNVSDKAIKWLGDNGYDPVFGARPLKRLITSAVEDKIADLILSGTVGEGSTVVVDVHGKELTVQ
;
A
#
# COMPACT_ATOMS: atom_id res chain seq x y z
N PHE A 1 -7.04 -7.44 10.79
CA PHE A 1 -7.93 -7.44 9.62
C PHE A 1 -7.31 -8.21 8.47
N MET A 2 -8.17 -8.88 7.68
CA MET A 2 -7.74 -9.48 6.42
C MET A 2 -8.54 -8.87 5.27
N PHE A 3 -7.85 -8.29 4.27
CA PHE A 3 -8.45 -7.67 3.10
C PHE A 3 -8.34 -8.63 1.91
N LEU A 4 -9.47 -9.13 1.44
CA LEU A 4 -9.58 -10.07 0.33
C LEU A 4 -10.07 -9.37 -0.94
N GLY A 5 -9.58 -9.78 -2.07
CA GLY A 5 -10.07 -9.30 -3.37
C GLY A 5 -8.98 -9.14 -4.41
N PRO A 6 -9.33 -8.84 -5.65
CA PRO A 6 -8.40 -8.78 -6.76
C PRO A 6 -7.34 -7.69 -6.60
N THR A 7 -6.30 -7.75 -7.41
CA THR A 7 -5.25 -6.74 -7.45
C THR A 7 -5.80 -5.39 -7.94
N GLY A 8 -5.28 -4.29 -7.38
CA GLY A 8 -5.58 -2.94 -7.88
C GLY A 8 -6.92 -2.36 -7.45
N VAL A 9 -7.59 -2.95 -6.45
CA VAL A 9 -8.88 -2.46 -5.91
C VAL A 9 -8.74 -1.49 -4.74
N GLY A 10 -7.50 -1.17 -4.31
CA GLY A 10 -7.24 -0.17 -3.27
C GLY A 10 -6.98 -0.72 -1.86
N LYS A 11 -6.75 -2.03 -1.67
CA LYS A 11 -6.46 -2.62 -0.34
C LYS A 11 -5.34 -1.88 0.41
N THR A 12 -4.22 -1.62 -0.25
CA THR A 12 -3.08 -0.89 0.32
C THR A 12 -3.41 0.59 0.60
N GLU A 13 -4.21 1.23 -0.25
CA GLU A 13 -4.60 2.63 -0.04
C GLU A 13 -5.54 2.80 1.16
N VAL A 14 -6.42 1.82 1.42
CA VAL A 14 -7.24 1.80 2.65
C VAL A 14 -6.36 1.67 3.89
N ALA A 15 -5.30 0.85 3.85
CA ALA A 15 -4.37 0.72 4.96
C ALA A 15 -3.63 2.04 5.25
N LYS A 16 -3.23 2.79 4.23
CA LYS A 16 -2.63 4.13 4.38
C LYS A 16 -3.62 5.13 4.95
N ALA A 17 -4.83 5.18 4.39
CA ALA A 17 -5.88 6.07 4.89
C ALA A 17 -6.22 5.78 6.36
N LEU A 18 -6.16 4.51 6.77
CA LEU A 18 -6.35 4.13 8.16
C LEU A 18 -5.20 4.60 9.06
N ALA A 19 -3.95 4.54 8.59
CA ALA A 19 -2.80 5.09 9.32
C ALA A 19 -2.93 6.61 9.52
N GLU A 20 -3.29 7.33 8.47
CA GLU A 20 -3.59 8.77 8.53
C GLU A 20 -4.71 9.09 9.53
N TYR A 21 -5.82 8.36 9.42
CA TYR A 21 -6.99 8.59 10.27
C TYR A 21 -6.72 8.35 11.75
N LEU A 22 -5.99 7.27 12.09
CA LEU A 22 -5.78 6.85 13.47
C LEU A 22 -4.58 7.52 14.14
N PHE A 23 -3.53 7.77 13.36
CA PHE A 23 -2.25 8.28 13.88
C PHE A 23 -1.91 9.69 13.37
N ASN A 24 -2.80 10.30 12.56
CA ASN A 24 -2.60 11.61 11.91
C ASN A 24 -1.28 11.69 11.12
N ASP A 25 -0.89 10.56 10.52
CA ASP A 25 0.36 10.40 9.77
C ASP A 25 0.24 9.20 8.81
N GLU A 26 0.15 9.45 7.51
CA GLU A 26 0.10 8.40 6.49
C GLU A 26 1.36 7.51 6.47
N THR A 27 2.47 8.05 7.01
CA THR A 27 3.73 7.31 7.12
C THR A 27 3.78 6.41 8.36
N ALA A 28 2.75 6.46 9.24
CA ALA A 28 2.61 5.57 10.39
C ALA A 28 2.21 4.15 9.94
N MET A 29 2.89 3.63 8.93
CA MET A 29 2.65 2.32 8.36
C MET A 29 3.97 1.64 7.97
N THR A 30 4.14 0.38 8.39
CA THR A 30 5.18 -0.50 7.87
C THR A 30 4.54 -1.51 6.92
N ARG A 31 5.00 -1.53 5.67
CA ARG A 31 4.56 -2.51 4.67
C ARG A 31 5.61 -3.59 4.50
N ILE A 32 5.20 -4.85 4.59
CA ILE A 32 6.03 -6.03 4.38
C ILE A 32 5.37 -6.90 3.32
N ASP A 33 6.06 -7.11 2.20
CA ASP A 33 5.59 -7.95 1.11
C ASP A 33 5.93 -9.42 1.40
N MET A 34 4.93 -10.26 1.55
CA MET A 34 5.12 -11.67 1.91
C MET A 34 5.69 -12.50 0.77
N SER A 35 5.70 -12.00 -0.47
CA SER A 35 6.42 -12.64 -1.57
C SER A 35 7.93 -12.70 -1.36
N GLU A 36 8.50 -11.82 -0.51
CA GLU A 36 9.90 -11.88 -0.11
C GLU A 36 10.18 -12.91 1.00
N TYR A 37 9.13 -13.50 1.57
CA TYR A 37 9.19 -14.42 2.72
C TYR A 37 8.63 -15.80 2.40
N MET A 38 8.86 -16.29 1.19
CA MET A 38 8.45 -17.60 0.71
C MET A 38 9.38 -18.73 1.20
N GLU A 39 10.63 -18.44 1.44
CA GLU A 39 11.64 -19.41 1.83
C GLU A 39 11.64 -19.67 3.35
N PRO A 40 11.96 -20.90 3.82
CA PRO A 40 11.96 -21.23 5.25
C PRO A 40 12.86 -20.32 6.11
N HIS A 41 13.99 -19.88 5.57
CA HIS A 41 14.94 -19.00 6.28
C HIS A 41 14.46 -17.55 6.38
N SER A 42 13.39 -17.19 5.72
CA SER A 42 12.89 -15.82 5.72
C SER A 42 12.32 -15.36 7.05
N VAL A 43 11.93 -16.28 7.94
CA VAL A 43 11.46 -15.95 9.30
C VAL A 43 12.51 -15.17 10.08
N SER A 44 13.80 -15.55 9.99
CA SER A 44 14.88 -14.82 10.66
C SER A 44 15.04 -13.37 10.18
N ARG A 45 14.66 -13.07 8.94
CA ARG A 45 14.61 -11.68 8.43
C ARG A 45 13.51 -10.86 9.09
N LEU A 46 12.39 -11.50 9.45
CA LEU A 46 11.27 -10.81 10.13
C LEU A 46 11.58 -10.52 11.60
N ILE A 47 12.08 -11.51 12.32
CA ILE A 47 12.22 -11.45 13.78
C ILE A 47 13.69 -11.30 14.27
N GLY A 48 14.65 -11.35 13.37
CA GLY A 48 16.08 -11.35 13.68
C GLY A 48 16.67 -12.76 13.76
N SER A 49 17.98 -12.86 13.50
CA SER A 49 18.72 -14.12 13.59
C SER A 49 19.09 -14.42 15.05
N PRO A 50 19.12 -15.70 15.47
CA PRO A 50 19.59 -16.09 16.79
C PRO A 50 21.11 -15.87 16.91
N PRO A 51 21.65 -15.84 18.15
CA PRO A 51 23.10 -15.69 18.40
C PRO A 51 23.94 -16.70 17.62
N GLY A 52 25.01 -16.22 17.00
CA GLY A 52 25.95 -17.05 16.23
C GLY A 52 25.61 -17.20 14.74
N TYR A 53 24.48 -16.65 14.27
CA TYR A 53 24.11 -16.63 12.85
C TYR A 53 24.41 -15.28 12.20
N VAL A 54 24.65 -15.32 10.88
CA VAL A 54 24.86 -14.10 10.08
C VAL A 54 23.63 -13.20 10.16
N GLY A 55 23.82 -11.90 10.39
CA GLY A 55 22.74 -10.94 10.54
C GLY A 55 22.19 -10.74 11.96
N TYR A 56 22.78 -11.37 12.98
CA TYR A 56 22.37 -11.22 14.37
C TYR A 56 22.30 -9.76 14.84
N GLU A 57 23.27 -8.93 14.46
CA GLU A 57 23.33 -7.52 14.87
C GLU A 57 22.29 -6.62 14.20
N GLN A 58 21.71 -7.05 13.07
CA GLN A 58 20.80 -6.22 12.27
C GLN A 58 19.37 -6.16 12.82
N GLY A 59 19.00 -7.11 13.70
CA GLY A 59 17.61 -7.27 14.16
C GLY A 59 16.65 -7.75 13.07
N GLY A 60 15.39 -7.97 13.43
CA GLY A 60 14.36 -8.35 12.48
C GLY A 60 13.62 -7.13 11.91
N VAL A 61 13.27 -7.16 10.62
CA VAL A 61 12.57 -6.04 9.95
C VAL A 61 11.27 -5.69 10.67
N LEU A 62 10.48 -6.71 11.04
CA LEU A 62 9.22 -6.53 11.74
C LEU A 62 9.42 -6.04 13.18
N THR A 63 10.26 -6.71 13.93
CA THR A 63 10.51 -6.40 15.35
C THR A 63 11.14 -5.03 15.54
N GLU A 64 12.10 -4.64 14.69
CA GLU A 64 12.71 -3.32 14.71
C GLU A 64 11.74 -2.20 14.32
N SER A 65 10.86 -2.43 13.33
CA SER A 65 9.86 -1.44 12.94
C SER A 65 8.92 -1.10 14.10
N VAL A 66 8.46 -2.12 14.84
CA VAL A 66 7.55 -1.94 15.99
C VAL A 66 8.26 -1.32 17.19
N ARG A 67 9.52 -1.70 17.45
CA ARG A 67 10.31 -1.06 18.51
C ARG A 67 10.51 0.43 18.28
N ARG A 68 10.77 0.83 17.02
CA ARG A 68 10.97 2.25 16.64
C ARG A 68 9.65 3.03 16.64
N ARG A 69 8.58 2.40 16.18
CA ARG A 69 7.26 3.02 16.08
C ARG A 69 6.18 2.06 16.61
N PRO A 70 5.87 2.09 17.91
CA PRO A 70 4.88 1.18 18.50
C PRO A 70 3.44 1.43 18.00
N TYR A 71 3.10 2.66 17.64
CA TYR A 71 1.78 3.08 17.15
C TYR A 71 1.82 3.19 15.63
N GLN A 72 1.39 2.15 14.94
CA GLN A 72 1.39 2.11 13.48
C GLN A 72 0.44 1.05 12.92
N VAL A 73 0.19 1.12 11.62
CA VAL A 73 -0.39 0.04 10.83
C VAL A 73 0.73 -0.87 10.32
N LEU A 74 0.61 -2.17 10.56
CA LEU A 74 1.46 -3.20 9.95
C LEU A 74 0.69 -3.81 8.79
N LEU A 75 1.13 -3.57 7.57
CA LEU A 75 0.53 -4.11 6.36
C LEU A 75 1.38 -5.28 5.84
N PHE A 76 0.82 -6.48 5.90
CA PHE A 76 1.39 -7.69 5.31
C PHE A 76 0.71 -7.95 3.96
N ASP A 77 1.42 -7.68 2.89
CA ASP A 77 0.88 -7.77 1.53
C ASP A 77 1.08 -9.20 0.97
N GLU A 78 0.07 -9.74 0.27
CA GLU A 78 0.06 -11.07 -0.33
C GLU A 78 0.36 -12.20 0.67
N ILE A 79 -0.37 -12.21 1.79
CA ILE A 79 -0.14 -13.12 2.92
C ILE A 79 -0.18 -14.60 2.51
N GLU A 80 -0.92 -14.96 1.47
CA GLU A 80 -0.99 -16.33 0.93
C GLU A 80 0.33 -16.84 0.37
N LYS A 81 1.31 -15.98 0.10
CA LYS A 81 2.64 -16.34 -0.40
C LYS A 81 3.66 -16.64 0.70
N ALA A 82 3.34 -16.26 1.94
CA ALA A 82 4.25 -16.47 3.05
C ALA A 82 4.56 -17.96 3.28
N ASN A 83 5.81 -18.24 3.68
CA ASN A 83 6.18 -19.58 4.14
C ASN A 83 5.33 -19.99 5.35
N PRO A 84 4.94 -21.28 5.47
CA PRO A 84 4.17 -21.77 6.62
C PRO A 84 4.74 -21.43 8.00
N ASP A 85 6.06 -21.33 8.13
CA ASP A 85 6.71 -20.99 9.41
C ASP A 85 6.46 -19.55 9.85
N VAL A 86 6.19 -18.64 8.90
CA VAL A 86 5.82 -17.24 9.18
C VAL A 86 4.49 -17.18 9.94
N PHE A 87 3.56 -18.10 9.69
CA PHE A 87 2.26 -18.12 10.39
C PHE A 87 2.40 -18.42 11.88
N ASN A 88 3.43 -19.15 12.31
CA ASN A 88 3.71 -19.36 13.74
C ASN A 88 4.07 -18.03 14.43
N VAL A 89 4.78 -17.13 13.73
CA VAL A 89 5.07 -15.77 14.22
C VAL A 89 3.78 -14.95 14.34
N PHE A 90 2.91 -15.02 13.33
CA PHE A 90 1.62 -14.32 13.40
C PHE A 90 0.72 -14.83 14.52
N LEU A 91 0.65 -16.15 14.73
CA LEU A 91 -0.14 -16.72 15.82
C LEU A 91 0.34 -16.19 17.17
N GLN A 92 1.65 -16.12 17.40
CA GLN A 92 2.18 -15.55 18.64
C GLN A 92 1.81 -14.07 18.81
N ILE A 93 1.91 -13.27 17.75
CA ILE A 93 1.55 -11.84 17.79
C ILE A 93 0.04 -11.67 18.05
N LEU A 94 -0.81 -12.42 17.34
CA LEU A 94 -2.26 -12.31 17.43
C LEU A 94 -2.83 -12.82 18.75
N ASP A 95 -2.19 -13.82 19.36
CA ASP A 95 -2.63 -14.39 20.66
C ASP A 95 -2.11 -13.57 21.85
N ASP A 96 -0.80 -13.27 21.87
CA ASP A 96 -0.14 -12.69 23.04
C ASP A 96 0.04 -11.18 22.95
N GLY A 97 -0.16 -10.57 21.76
CA GLY A 97 0.13 -9.15 21.50
C GLY A 97 1.63 -8.81 21.63
N ARG A 98 2.50 -9.82 21.63
CA ARG A 98 3.95 -9.67 21.78
C ARG A 98 4.70 -10.76 21.04
N LEU A 99 5.95 -10.48 20.71
CA LEU A 99 6.85 -11.39 20.02
C LEU A 99 8.25 -11.29 20.62
N THR A 100 8.90 -12.41 20.84
CA THR A 100 10.31 -12.44 21.23
C THR A 100 11.17 -12.46 19.95
N ASP A 101 12.07 -11.49 19.79
CA ASP A 101 12.98 -11.42 18.67
C ASP A 101 14.13 -12.45 18.75
N GLY A 102 14.93 -12.55 17.70
CA GLY A 102 16.07 -13.47 17.65
C GLY A 102 17.17 -13.16 18.69
N GLN A 103 17.14 -11.98 19.30
CA GLN A 103 18.08 -11.55 20.34
C GLN A 103 17.53 -11.79 21.76
N GLY A 104 16.30 -12.29 21.90
CA GLY A 104 15.63 -12.54 23.18
C GLY A 104 14.88 -11.33 23.75
N HIS A 105 14.73 -10.23 23.00
CA HIS A 105 13.96 -9.08 23.45
C HIS A 105 12.47 -9.29 23.15
N VAL A 106 11.62 -8.93 24.10
CA VAL A 106 10.16 -8.95 23.92
C VAL A 106 9.72 -7.64 23.27
N VAL A 107 9.06 -7.75 22.13
CA VAL A 107 8.49 -6.62 21.37
C VAL A 107 6.97 -6.61 21.56
N ASN A 108 6.41 -5.46 21.91
CA ASN A 108 4.99 -5.29 22.17
C ASN A 108 4.26 -4.80 20.92
N PHE A 109 3.25 -5.55 20.48
CA PHE A 109 2.41 -5.29 19.30
C PHE A 109 1.01 -4.76 19.65
N THR A 110 0.65 -4.60 20.94
CA THR A 110 -0.71 -4.28 21.37
C THR A 110 -1.22 -2.92 20.87
N ASN A 111 -0.32 -2.03 20.46
CA ASN A 111 -0.65 -0.71 19.92
C ASN A 111 -0.56 -0.67 18.38
N THR A 112 -0.36 -1.80 17.71
CA THR A 112 -0.33 -1.88 16.26
C THR A 112 -1.67 -2.36 15.72
N ILE A 113 -1.99 -1.93 14.50
CA ILE A 113 -3.09 -2.48 13.74
C ILE A 113 -2.52 -3.35 12.64
N ILE A 114 -2.89 -4.63 12.66
CA ILE A 114 -2.41 -5.61 11.70
C ILE A 114 -3.42 -5.74 10.57
N ILE A 115 -2.96 -5.48 9.35
CA ILE A 115 -3.73 -5.65 8.11
C ILE A 115 -2.96 -6.63 7.22
N MET A 116 -3.62 -7.69 6.80
CA MET A 116 -3.11 -8.67 5.86
C MET A 116 -3.90 -8.54 4.57
N THR A 117 -3.25 -8.45 3.42
CA THR A 117 -3.94 -8.47 2.12
C THR A 117 -3.77 -9.82 1.45
N SER A 118 -4.78 -10.23 0.69
CA SER A 118 -4.72 -11.43 -0.12
C SER A 118 -5.51 -11.25 -1.42
N ASN A 119 -5.08 -11.94 -2.46
CA ASN A 119 -5.77 -12.00 -3.75
C ASN A 119 -6.71 -13.21 -3.87
N LEU A 120 -6.92 -13.94 -2.79
CA LEU A 120 -7.86 -15.04 -2.75
C LEU A 120 -9.30 -14.55 -2.99
N PRO A 121 -10.10 -15.29 -3.81
CA PRO A 121 -11.39 -14.79 -4.29
C PRO A 121 -12.50 -14.85 -3.24
N ASP A 122 -12.46 -15.80 -2.32
CA ASP A 122 -13.54 -16.11 -1.39
C ASP A 122 -13.07 -16.83 -0.13
N MET A 123 -14.00 -17.05 0.80
CA MET A 123 -13.74 -17.76 2.06
C MET A 123 -13.38 -19.22 1.90
N ASP A 124 -13.81 -19.87 0.83
CA ASP A 124 -13.47 -21.28 0.59
C ASP A 124 -12.00 -21.41 0.19
N ALA A 125 -11.49 -20.45 -0.59
CA ALA A 125 -10.07 -20.34 -0.93
C ALA A 125 -9.24 -20.03 0.34
N VAL A 126 -9.72 -19.12 1.20
CA VAL A 126 -9.07 -18.79 2.49
C VAL A 126 -8.96 -20.03 3.39
N LYS A 127 -10.05 -20.79 3.55
CA LYS A 127 -10.07 -22.00 4.37
C LYS A 127 -9.18 -23.14 3.82
N LYS A 128 -8.94 -23.17 2.51
CA LYS A 128 -8.00 -24.12 1.89
C LYS A 128 -6.55 -23.71 2.05
N GLN A 129 -6.29 -22.40 2.06
CA GLN A 129 -4.93 -21.83 2.11
C GLN A 129 -4.41 -21.75 3.54
N PHE A 130 -5.25 -21.35 4.50
CA PHE A 130 -4.84 -21.07 5.87
C PHE A 130 -5.41 -22.09 6.87
N ARG A 131 -4.65 -22.35 7.91
CA ARG A 131 -5.12 -23.21 9.01
C ARG A 131 -6.28 -22.53 9.76
N PRO A 132 -7.27 -23.33 10.23
CA PRO A 132 -8.41 -22.78 10.99
C PRO A 132 -8.00 -21.96 12.21
N GLU A 133 -6.93 -22.38 12.91
CA GLU A 133 -6.39 -21.66 14.06
C GLU A 133 -5.96 -20.24 13.74
N PHE A 134 -5.38 -20.01 12.55
CA PHE A 134 -4.98 -18.68 12.08
C PHE A 134 -6.20 -17.83 11.71
N ILE A 135 -7.14 -18.40 10.96
CA ILE A 135 -8.36 -17.69 10.55
C ILE A 135 -9.16 -17.22 11.77
N ASN A 136 -9.25 -18.04 12.82
CA ASN A 136 -9.98 -17.71 14.05
C ASN A 136 -9.35 -16.59 14.89
N ARG A 137 -8.14 -16.15 14.58
CA ARG A 137 -7.46 -15.00 15.23
C ARG A 137 -7.62 -13.70 14.46
N ILE A 138 -8.28 -13.74 13.31
CA ILE A 138 -8.56 -12.55 12.51
C ILE A 138 -9.89 -11.96 12.96
N ASP A 139 -9.85 -10.71 13.46
CA ASP A 139 -11.06 -10.05 13.99
C ASP A 139 -12.09 -9.81 12.90
N GLU A 140 -11.65 -9.41 11.69
CA GLU A 140 -12.55 -9.07 10.60
C GLU A 140 -11.92 -9.41 9.24
N ILE A 141 -12.75 -9.96 8.35
CA ILE A 141 -12.38 -10.25 6.96
C ILE A 141 -13.22 -9.35 6.05
N VAL A 142 -12.56 -8.45 5.33
CA VAL A 142 -13.18 -7.45 4.46
C VAL A 142 -12.98 -7.82 3.00
N PHE A 143 -14.09 -7.92 2.26
CA PHE A 143 -14.07 -8.22 0.84
C PHE A 143 -14.04 -6.95 0.00
N PHE A 144 -13.04 -6.84 -0.86
CA PHE A 144 -12.91 -5.76 -1.84
C PHE A 144 -13.44 -6.24 -3.18
N ASN A 145 -14.49 -5.59 -3.66
CA ASN A 145 -15.06 -5.88 -4.97
C ASN A 145 -14.15 -5.34 -6.09
N PRO A 146 -14.17 -5.95 -7.29
CA PRO A 146 -13.55 -5.36 -8.47
C PRO A 146 -14.04 -3.92 -8.68
N LEU A 147 -13.13 -3.03 -9.05
CA LEU A 147 -13.49 -1.64 -9.36
C LEU A 147 -14.24 -1.58 -10.69
N GLY A 148 -15.38 -0.89 -10.69
CA GLY A 148 -16.08 -0.52 -11.91
C GLY A 148 -15.50 0.76 -12.54
N LYS A 149 -15.82 0.99 -13.82
CA LYS A 149 -15.42 2.24 -14.50
C LYS A 149 -16.04 3.49 -13.90
N ASP A 150 -17.19 3.35 -13.25
CA ASP A 150 -17.94 4.41 -12.59
C ASP A 150 -17.18 5.07 -11.44
N VAL A 151 -16.35 4.30 -10.72
CA VAL A 151 -15.53 4.82 -9.60
C VAL A 151 -14.20 5.44 -10.05
N MET A 152 -13.78 5.21 -11.29
CA MET A 152 -12.47 5.65 -11.78
C MET A 152 -12.29 7.16 -11.73
N ALA A 153 -13.33 7.93 -12.06
CA ALA A 153 -13.25 9.40 -11.98
C ALA A 153 -12.94 9.90 -10.55
N GLY A 154 -13.48 9.24 -9.53
CA GLY A 154 -13.17 9.55 -8.14
C GLY A 154 -11.71 9.22 -7.79
N ILE A 155 -11.20 8.08 -8.26
CA ILE A 155 -9.81 7.67 -8.03
C ILE A 155 -8.85 8.63 -8.74
N VAL A 156 -9.15 9.05 -9.98
CA VAL A 156 -8.37 10.06 -10.71
C VAL A 156 -8.29 11.35 -9.91
N LYS A 157 -9.42 11.85 -9.37
CA LYS A 157 -9.44 13.08 -8.57
C LYS A 157 -8.54 12.99 -7.33
N ILE A 158 -8.55 11.86 -6.63
CA ILE A 158 -7.68 11.63 -5.47
C ILE A 158 -6.20 11.67 -5.87
N GLN A 159 -5.83 10.99 -6.96
CA GLN A 159 -4.44 10.97 -7.43
C GLN A 159 -3.97 12.36 -7.92
N LEU A 160 -4.84 13.10 -8.60
CA LEU A 160 -4.55 14.46 -9.03
C LEU A 160 -4.45 15.45 -7.87
N HIS A 161 -5.25 15.27 -6.82
CA HIS A 161 -5.14 16.08 -5.61
C HIS A 161 -3.78 15.90 -4.91
N ASN A 162 -3.25 14.68 -4.87
CA ASN A 162 -1.91 14.42 -4.35
C ASN A 162 -0.82 15.12 -5.20
N LEU A 163 -1.01 15.19 -6.51
CA LEU A 163 -0.13 15.94 -7.40
C LEU A 163 -0.25 17.45 -7.17
N GLU A 164 -1.47 17.95 -7.03
CA GLU A 164 -1.76 19.36 -6.73
C GLU A 164 -1.07 19.82 -5.44
N ASN A 165 -1.14 19.02 -4.36
CA ASN A 165 -0.47 19.32 -3.11
C ASN A 165 1.06 19.43 -3.26
N ARG A 166 1.68 18.53 -4.03
CA ARG A 166 3.13 18.60 -4.33
C ARG A 166 3.51 19.83 -5.16
N LEU A 167 2.66 20.23 -6.12
CA LEU A 167 2.88 21.42 -6.92
C LEU A 167 2.67 22.72 -6.10
N ALA A 168 1.74 22.71 -5.15
CA ALA A 168 1.48 23.82 -4.26
C ALA A 168 2.71 24.20 -3.40
N GLU A 169 3.54 23.22 -3.00
CA GLU A 169 4.83 23.49 -2.33
C GLU A 169 5.77 24.35 -3.17
N ARG A 170 5.63 24.31 -4.51
CA ARG A 170 6.35 25.15 -5.46
C ARG A 170 5.55 26.38 -5.93
N ARG A 171 4.40 26.65 -5.31
CA ARG A 171 3.46 27.70 -5.67
C ARG A 171 2.97 27.61 -7.12
N ILE A 172 2.84 26.39 -7.64
CA ILE A 172 2.27 26.09 -8.96
C ILE A 172 0.86 25.54 -8.73
N SER A 173 -0.12 26.12 -9.43
CA SER A 173 -1.52 25.67 -9.39
C SER A 173 -1.77 24.66 -10.50
N LEU A 174 -2.63 23.66 -10.25
CA LEU A 174 -3.06 22.66 -11.23
C LEU A 174 -4.56 22.83 -11.52
N ASN A 175 -4.92 22.92 -12.77
CA ASN A 175 -6.33 22.96 -13.23
C ASN A 175 -6.56 21.81 -14.22
N VAL A 176 -7.43 20.87 -13.86
CA VAL A 176 -7.70 19.68 -14.69
C VAL A 176 -9.17 19.68 -15.10
N SER A 177 -9.42 19.66 -16.41
CA SER A 177 -10.79 19.64 -16.93
C SER A 177 -11.48 18.30 -16.64
N ASP A 178 -12.82 18.33 -16.57
CA ASP A 178 -13.62 17.11 -16.42
C ASP A 178 -13.43 16.13 -17.59
N LYS A 179 -13.11 16.63 -18.78
CA LYS A 179 -12.75 15.81 -19.95
C LYS A 179 -11.44 15.07 -19.72
N ALA A 180 -10.45 15.74 -19.13
CA ALA A 180 -9.16 15.13 -18.81
C ALA A 180 -9.32 14.07 -17.69
N ILE A 181 -10.12 14.35 -16.67
CA ILE A 181 -10.44 13.38 -15.60
C ILE A 181 -11.07 12.12 -16.20
N LYS A 182 -12.05 12.29 -17.07
CA LYS A 182 -12.70 11.16 -17.75
C LYS A 182 -11.72 10.40 -18.63
N TRP A 183 -10.91 11.12 -19.43
CA TRP A 183 -9.90 10.50 -20.28
C TRP A 183 -8.90 9.66 -19.49
N LEU A 184 -8.39 10.18 -18.37
CA LEU A 184 -7.49 9.46 -17.48
C LEU A 184 -8.16 8.23 -16.87
N GLY A 185 -9.42 8.34 -16.46
CA GLY A 185 -10.20 7.23 -15.93
C GLY A 185 -10.42 6.11 -16.95
N ASP A 186 -10.79 6.48 -18.18
CA ASP A 186 -11.05 5.51 -19.25
C ASP A 186 -9.77 4.78 -19.71
N ASN A 187 -8.64 5.49 -19.77
CA ASN A 187 -7.36 4.94 -20.23
C ASN A 187 -6.51 4.34 -19.09
N GLY A 188 -6.79 4.70 -17.84
CA GLY A 188 -6.10 4.18 -16.65
C GLY A 188 -6.77 2.96 -16.02
N TYR A 189 -7.87 2.48 -16.58
CA TYR A 189 -8.60 1.31 -16.10
C TYR A 189 -8.20 0.05 -16.86
N ASP A 190 -7.97 -1.03 -16.13
CA ASP A 190 -7.76 -2.37 -16.68
C ASP A 190 -8.70 -3.38 -15.98
N PRO A 191 -9.43 -4.22 -16.72
CA PRO A 191 -10.36 -5.18 -16.12
C PRO A 191 -9.70 -6.21 -15.18
N VAL A 192 -8.41 -6.51 -15.39
CA VAL A 192 -7.66 -7.49 -14.58
C VAL A 192 -6.90 -6.81 -13.45
N PHE A 193 -6.28 -5.65 -13.74
CA PHE A 193 -5.42 -4.92 -12.79
C PHE A 193 -6.11 -3.73 -12.11
N GLY A 194 -7.41 -3.51 -12.37
CA GLY A 194 -8.20 -2.44 -11.77
C GLY A 194 -7.63 -1.04 -12.07
N ALA A 195 -7.43 -0.26 -11.02
CA ALA A 195 -6.85 1.09 -11.11
C ALA A 195 -5.31 1.13 -11.05
N ARG A 196 -4.64 -0.02 -11.00
CA ARG A 196 -3.15 -0.05 -10.89
C ARG A 196 -2.43 0.65 -12.04
N PRO A 197 -2.89 0.56 -13.32
CA PRO A 197 -2.27 1.29 -14.42
C PRO A 197 -2.43 2.81 -14.35
N LEU A 198 -3.47 3.31 -13.66
CA LEU A 198 -3.79 4.73 -13.59
C LEU A 198 -2.63 5.57 -13.04
N LYS A 199 -1.96 5.12 -12.00
CA LYS A 199 -0.83 5.86 -11.42
C LYS A 199 0.29 6.06 -12.44
N ARG A 200 0.63 5.02 -13.21
CA ARG A 200 1.66 5.10 -14.26
C ARG A 200 1.22 6.03 -15.39
N LEU A 201 -0.07 5.98 -15.75
CA LEU A 201 -0.63 6.86 -16.77
C LEU A 201 -0.57 8.33 -16.32
N ILE A 202 -0.94 8.65 -15.09
CA ILE A 202 -0.85 10.01 -14.55
C ILE A 202 0.61 10.47 -14.56
N THR A 203 1.55 9.62 -14.10
CA THR A 203 2.97 9.98 -14.13
C THR A 203 3.41 10.31 -15.57
N SER A 204 3.23 9.43 -16.53
CA SER A 204 3.74 9.62 -17.90
C SER A 204 2.97 10.69 -18.70
N ALA A 205 1.65 10.80 -18.51
CA ALA A 205 0.83 11.71 -19.32
C ALA A 205 0.69 13.12 -18.71
N VAL A 206 0.93 13.27 -17.39
CA VAL A 206 0.74 14.54 -16.69
C VAL A 206 2.04 14.97 -15.98
N GLU A 207 2.55 14.16 -15.02
CA GLU A 207 3.69 14.57 -14.18
C GLU A 207 4.96 14.81 -14.98
N ASP A 208 5.33 13.92 -15.91
CA ASP A 208 6.52 14.06 -16.74
C ASP A 208 6.43 15.31 -17.63
N LYS A 209 5.25 15.58 -18.21
CA LYS A 209 5.03 16.79 -19.00
C LYS A 209 5.13 18.07 -18.19
N ILE A 210 4.61 18.08 -16.97
CA ILE A 210 4.76 19.21 -16.05
C ILE A 210 6.25 19.41 -15.71
N ALA A 211 6.97 18.32 -15.46
CA ALA A 211 8.40 18.38 -15.18
C ALA A 211 9.18 18.99 -16.34
N ASP A 212 8.86 18.62 -17.58
CA ASP A 212 9.48 19.21 -18.77
C ASP A 212 9.19 20.71 -18.90
N LEU A 213 7.95 21.15 -18.61
CA LEU A 213 7.57 22.56 -18.61
C LEU A 213 8.31 23.37 -17.52
N ILE A 214 8.54 22.78 -16.37
CA ILE A 214 9.33 23.40 -15.28
C ILE A 214 10.81 23.49 -15.69
N LEU A 215 11.38 22.42 -16.23
CA LEU A 215 12.78 22.36 -16.65
C LEU A 215 13.10 23.33 -17.81
N SER A 216 12.15 23.51 -18.74
CA SER A 216 12.27 24.48 -19.82
C SER A 216 12.07 25.93 -19.38
N GLY A 217 11.66 26.17 -18.15
CA GLY A 217 11.35 27.51 -17.62
C GLY A 217 10.01 28.08 -18.11
N THR A 218 9.18 27.27 -18.78
CA THR A 218 7.84 27.67 -19.25
C THR A 218 6.86 27.81 -18.10
N VAL A 219 6.99 26.95 -17.08
CA VAL A 219 6.19 26.96 -15.85
C VAL A 219 7.11 27.25 -14.68
N GLY A 220 6.75 28.27 -13.89
CA GLY A 220 7.48 28.66 -12.69
C GLY A 220 6.56 29.00 -11.53
N GLU A 221 7.12 29.61 -10.48
CA GLU A 221 6.37 30.04 -9.31
C GLU A 221 5.24 31.01 -9.70
N GLY A 222 4.03 30.76 -9.21
CA GLY A 222 2.82 31.54 -9.52
C GLY A 222 2.13 31.12 -10.82
N SER A 223 2.66 30.16 -11.58
CA SER A 223 2.02 29.66 -12.79
C SER A 223 0.85 28.73 -12.48
N THR A 224 -0.08 28.64 -13.45
CA THR A 224 -1.17 27.65 -13.43
C THR A 224 -0.98 26.69 -14.60
N VAL A 225 -0.85 25.41 -14.30
CA VAL A 225 -0.80 24.35 -15.32
C VAL A 225 -2.22 23.89 -15.61
N VAL A 226 -2.57 23.85 -16.89
CA VAL A 226 -3.90 23.38 -17.36
C VAL A 226 -3.74 22.02 -18.04
N VAL A 227 -4.54 21.05 -17.59
CA VAL A 227 -4.63 19.72 -18.19
C VAL A 227 -6.00 19.57 -18.84
N ASP A 228 -6.02 19.41 -20.16
CA ASP A 228 -7.26 19.27 -20.95
C ASP A 228 -7.10 18.20 -22.04
N VAL A 229 -8.17 17.96 -22.79
CA VAL A 229 -8.20 17.02 -23.91
C VAL A 229 -8.51 17.75 -25.20
N HIS A 230 -7.59 17.68 -26.15
CA HIS A 230 -7.78 18.16 -27.50
C HIS A 230 -7.87 16.99 -28.49
N GLY A 231 -9.06 16.82 -29.09
CA GLY A 231 -9.34 15.65 -29.93
C GLY A 231 -9.37 14.35 -29.10
N LYS A 232 -8.34 13.53 -29.24
CA LYS A 232 -8.19 12.26 -28.49
C LYS A 232 -7.00 12.25 -27.55
N GLU A 233 -6.23 13.33 -27.52
CA GLU A 233 -4.98 13.40 -26.76
C GLU A 233 -5.09 14.31 -25.53
N LEU A 234 -4.43 13.91 -24.45
CA LEU A 234 -4.28 14.73 -23.26
C LEU A 234 -3.19 15.77 -23.50
N THR A 235 -3.51 17.02 -23.21
CA THR A 235 -2.59 18.16 -23.33
C THR A 235 -2.32 18.75 -21.95
N VAL A 236 -1.08 19.19 -21.72
CA VAL A 236 -0.60 19.85 -20.52
C VAL A 236 0.08 21.13 -20.94
N GLN A 237 -0.40 22.27 -20.43
CA GLN A 237 0.06 23.62 -20.82
C GLN A 237 0.25 24.50 -19.60
#